data_867ccf3198ecbab13e8fd5c4cc16ff28
#
_entry.id   867ccf3198ecbab13e8fd5c4cc16ff28
#
_cell.length_a   1.000
_cell.length_b   1.000
_cell.length_c   1.000
_cell.angle_alpha   90.00
_cell.angle_beta   90.00
_cell.angle_gamma   90.00
#
_symmetry.space_group_name_H-M   'P 1'
#
loop_
_entity.id
_entity.type
_entity.pdbx_description
1 polymer ?
#
loop_
_entity_poly.entity_id
_entity_poly.type
_entity_poly.pdbx_seq_one_letter_code
_entity_poly.pdbx_strand_id
1 'polypeptide(L)'
;MILQLVWTGLLPALFSLSRAAVLVDFQVAQPPPVPQDAKQCTIQVFERVFAFSFGDAEVVNYTPPTDCGEPGSWAAVTLNFTVTSNGTQFDRLGILTFQNVEIWRTSTPEPTRGDGIIWEYIKDVTRFTPLFAEPGTFIMQLDNLIQTGLDGNYSTVMHATFYESSPEHPTAGQASERYHSSLDVANDTGNDASVPPAFSINVTIPQNTVELYAELFASGNGQEEFWYFNVPNDNIDDLPPGFALGGGPFREVRLLIDGQVAGVAFPYATIFTGGIVPTAWRPITSYGALDLPTYFLDLTPFIPALVDGEAHEYTIDVISAEQDHTILQNWFVSGLLQVVTDPSGAPTTGNITSLSADPFPVTTSTAQTRRNGSDVIINVSATRTIHVELTS
;
A
#
# COMPACT_ATOMS: atom_id res chain seq x y z
N MET A 1 -37.82 62.20 -48.01
CA MET A 1 -37.51 62.21 -46.54
C MET A 1 -37.60 60.74 -46.07
N ILE A 2 -36.45 60.07 -46.02
CA ILE A 2 -36.35 58.63 -45.73
C ILE A 2 -35.90 58.52 -44.27
N LEU A 3 -36.73 57.92 -43.41
CA LEU A 3 -36.42 57.65 -42.03
C LEU A 3 -35.68 56.31 -41.97
N GLN A 4 -34.39 56.31 -41.59
CA GLN A 4 -33.64 55.10 -41.24
C GLN A 4 -33.90 54.74 -39.77
N LEU A 5 -34.54 53.58 -39.54
CA LEU A 5 -34.61 52.97 -38.23
C LEU A 5 -33.28 52.21 -37.98
N VAL A 6 -32.55 52.67 -36.97
CA VAL A 6 -31.38 51.95 -36.42
C VAL A 6 -31.88 50.95 -35.37
N TRP A 7 -31.78 49.64 -35.68
CA TRP A 7 -31.99 48.58 -34.73
C TRP A 7 -30.70 48.38 -33.92
N THR A 8 -30.68 48.78 -32.66
CA THR A 8 -29.63 48.39 -31.72
C THR A 8 -30.02 47.03 -31.10
N GLY A 9 -29.43 45.99 -31.60
CA GLY A 9 -29.56 44.65 -31.04
C GLY A 9 -28.78 44.54 -29.73
N LEU A 10 -29.46 44.43 -28.59
CA LEU A 10 -28.87 43.97 -27.34
C LEU A 10 -28.65 42.46 -27.46
N LEU A 11 -27.39 42.02 -27.56
CA LEU A 11 -27.03 40.63 -27.30
C LEU A 11 -27.14 40.36 -25.82
N PRO A 12 -27.94 39.39 -25.33
CA PRO A 12 -27.88 38.98 -23.94
C PRO A 12 -26.55 38.27 -23.72
N ALA A 13 -25.67 38.84 -22.92
CA ALA A 13 -24.50 38.15 -22.39
C ALA A 13 -25.00 36.97 -21.52
N LEU A 14 -24.91 35.76 -22.05
CA LEU A 14 -25.09 34.54 -21.28
C LEU A 14 -23.91 34.42 -20.32
N PHE A 15 -24.08 34.93 -19.11
CA PHE A 15 -23.24 34.59 -18.01
C PHE A 15 -23.50 33.13 -17.66
N SER A 16 -22.64 32.23 -18.11
CA SER A 16 -22.54 30.89 -17.56
C SER A 16 -22.09 31.06 -16.09
N LEU A 17 -23.06 30.98 -15.17
CA LEU A 17 -22.76 30.80 -13.76
C LEU A 17 -22.12 29.41 -13.65
N SER A 18 -20.78 29.34 -13.65
CA SER A 18 -20.09 28.13 -13.21
C SER A 18 -20.44 27.96 -11.74
N ARG A 19 -21.34 27.03 -11.45
CA ARG A 19 -21.51 26.57 -10.07
C ARG A 19 -20.18 25.93 -9.66
N ALA A 20 -19.56 26.46 -8.63
CA ALA A 20 -18.47 25.75 -7.96
C ALA A 20 -19.02 24.38 -7.53
N ALA A 21 -18.27 23.33 -7.83
CA ALA A 21 -18.64 21.99 -7.36
C ALA A 21 -18.71 22.01 -5.83
N VAL A 22 -19.79 21.48 -5.29
CA VAL A 22 -19.89 21.26 -3.84
C VAL A 22 -19.08 20.01 -3.56
N LEU A 23 -18.03 20.13 -2.74
CA LEU A 23 -17.23 18.99 -2.28
C LEU A 23 -17.75 18.54 -0.92
N VAL A 24 -18.04 17.26 -0.80
CA VAL A 24 -18.37 16.62 0.49
C VAL A 24 -17.07 16.27 1.17
N ASP A 25 -16.87 16.79 2.37
CA ASP A 25 -15.72 16.45 3.20
C ASP A 25 -15.87 15.04 3.75
N PHE A 26 -14.88 14.18 3.47
CA PHE A 26 -14.88 12.79 3.85
C PHE A 26 -13.65 12.49 4.71
N GLN A 27 -13.85 12.38 6.01
CA GLN A 27 -12.79 12.12 6.99
C GLN A 27 -13.05 10.79 7.71
N VAL A 28 -12.12 9.86 7.61
CA VAL A 28 -12.25 8.51 8.22
C VAL A 28 -11.15 8.17 9.22
N ALA A 29 -10.07 8.94 9.26
CA ALA A 29 -8.93 8.66 10.10
C ALA A 29 -8.61 9.83 11.02
N GLN A 30 -8.11 9.51 12.22
CA GLN A 30 -7.50 10.52 13.08
C GLN A 30 -6.05 10.73 12.67
N PRO A 31 -5.54 11.97 12.72
CA PRO A 31 -4.12 12.24 12.54
C PRO A 31 -3.28 11.43 13.54
N PRO A 32 -2.07 11.01 13.15
CA PRO A 32 -1.17 10.31 14.06
C PRO A 32 -0.76 11.21 15.24
N PRO A 33 -0.43 10.63 16.40
CA PRO A 33 0.07 11.39 17.53
C PRO A 33 1.49 11.90 17.23
N VAL A 34 1.61 13.21 17.04
CA VAL A 34 2.89 13.89 16.79
C VAL A 34 3.06 15.06 17.75
N PRO A 35 4.28 15.56 18.02
CA PRO A 35 4.52 16.67 18.92
C PRO A 35 4.03 17.99 18.30
N GLN A 36 2.76 18.33 18.55
CA GLN A 36 2.08 19.48 17.95
C GLN A 36 2.70 20.83 18.30
N ASP A 37 3.37 20.93 19.46
CA ASP A 37 4.05 22.10 19.99
C ASP A 37 5.54 22.19 19.60
N ALA A 38 6.08 21.17 18.93
CA ALA A 38 7.40 21.23 18.33
C ALA A 38 7.42 22.23 17.16
N LYS A 39 8.59 22.81 16.88
CA LYS A 39 8.76 23.60 15.67
C LYS A 39 8.59 22.68 14.45
N GLN A 40 7.82 23.14 13.48
CA GLN A 40 7.42 22.40 12.30
C GLN A 40 7.93 23.06 11.03
N CYS A 41 8.40 22.25 10.08
CA CYS A 41 8.69 22.65 8.72
C CYS A 41 7.87 21.79 7.77
N THR A 42 7.14 22.44 6.89
CA THR A 42 6.32 21.75 5.90
C THR A 42 6.80 22.11 4.50
N ILE A 43 7.02 21.08 3.69
CA ILE A 43 7.33 21.23 2.27
C ILE A 43 6.23 20.60 1.43
N GLN A 44 5.90 21.19 0.29
CA GLN A 44 5.07 20.55 -0.71
C GLN A 44 5.93 19.55 -1.49
N VAL A 45 5.56 18.28 -1.44
CA VAL A 45 6.25 17.22 -2.16
C VAL A 45 5.84 17.23 -3.63
N PHE A 46 4.51 17.22 -3.89
CA PHE A 46 3.98 17.37 -5.25
C PHE A 46 2.56 17.92 -5.24
N GLU A 47 2.13 18.37 -6.40
CA GLU A 47 0.75 18.70 -6.74
C GLU A 47 0.47 18.19 -8.15
N ARG A 48 -0.51 17.29 -8.32
CA ARG A 48 -0.83 16.70 -9.61
C ARG A 48 -2.32 16.37 -9.75
N VAL A 49 -2.83 16.48 -10.97
CA VAL A 49 -4.12 15.96 -11.36
C VAL A 49 -3.92 14.63 -12.09
N PHE A 50 -4.35 13.54 -11.46
CA PHE A 50 -4.38 12.22 -12.07
C PHE A 50 -5.69 12.07 -12.85
N ALA A 51 -5.64 12.26 -14.17
CA ALA A 51 -6.75 12.15 -15.08
C ALA A 51 -6.66 10.85 -15.89
N PHE A 52 -5.83 10.83 -16.94
CA PHE A 52 -5.46 9.64 -17.69
C PHE A 52 -3.99 9.35 -17.38
N SER A 53 -3.75 8.51 -16.36
CA SER A 53 -2.43 8.37 -15.73
C SER A 53 -1.93 6.93 -15.61
N PHE A 54 -2.46 6.01 -16.44
CA PHE A 54 -1.94 4.64 -16.50
C PHE A 54 -0.48 4.62 -16.95
N GLY A 55 0.41 4.09 -16.09
CA GLY A 55 1.85 4.02 -16.36
C GLY A 55 2.53 5.40 -16.45
N ASP A 56 1.89 6.44 -15.91
CA ASP A 56 2.39 7.83 -15.88
C ASP A 56 2.37 8.34 -14.43
N ALA A 57 3.33 7.86 -13.63
CA ALA A 57 3.50 8.24 -12.24
C ALA A 57 4.01 9.67 -12.09
N GLU A 58 3.75 10.31 -10.94
CA GLU A 58 4.43 11.55 -10.55
C GLU A 58 5.79 11.23 -9.98
N VAL A 59 6.85 11.79 -10.56
CA VAL A 59 8.24 11.57 -10.15
C VAL A 59 8.85 12.90 -9.71
N VAL A 60 9.21 13.01 -8.44
CA VAL A 60 9.66 14.26 -7.83
C VAL A 60 10.96 14.08 -7.07
N ASN A 61 11.91 14.98 -7.31
CA ASN A 61 13.14 15.06 -6.51
C ASN A 61 12.86 15.69 -5.15
N TYR A 62 13.39 15.07 -4.12
CA TYR A 62 13.31 15.51 -2.74
C TYR A 62 14.70 15.95 -2.24
N THR A 63 14.70 17.01 -1.43
CA THR A 63 15.87 17.44 -0.66
C THR A 63 15.43 17.67 0.79
N PRO A 64 16.15 17.15 1.79
CA PRO A 64 15.79 17.33 3.18
C PRO A 64 15.73 18.83 3.57
N PRO A 65 14.72 19.27 4.36
CA PRO A 65 14.71 20.61 4.91
C PRO A 65 15.79 20.76 5.99
N THR A 66 16.41 21.95 6.07
CA THR A 66 17.47 22.28 7.03
C THR A 66 17.06 23.29 8.08
N ASP A 67 15.83 23.78 8.02
CA ASP A 67 15.28 24.81 8.91
C ASP A 67 14.50 24.23 10.11
N CYS A 68 14.41 22.90 10.23
CA CYS A 68 13.84 22.13 11.36
C CYS A 68 14.88 21.19 11.99
N GLY A 69 16.10 21.63 12.17
CA GLY A 69 17.19 20.80 12.70
C GLY A 69 17.95 20.07 11.59
N GLU A 70 18.96 19.30 12.00
CA GLU A 70 19.76 18.50 11.08
C GLU A 70 18.92 17.39 10.43
N PRO A 71 19.07 17.11 9.14
CA PRO A 71 18.41 16.00 8.49
C PRO A 71 18.57 14.67 9.26
N GLY A 72 17.46 13.98 9.50
CA GLY A 72 17.46 12.74 10.28
C GLY A 72 17.33 12.90 11.79
N SER A 73 17.39 14.12 12.32
CA SER A 73 17.29 14.37 13.77
C SER A 73 15.85 14.71 14.24
N TRP A 74 14.86 14.54 13.41
CA TRP A 74 13.47 14.94 13.72
C TRP A 74 12.83 14.03 14.78
N ALA A 75 11.91 14.62 15.55
CA ALA A 75 11.07 13.88 16.51
C ALA A 75 9.96 13.09 15.80
N ALA A 76 9.48 13.59 14.68
CA ALA A 76 8.51 12.91 13.83
C ALA A 76 8.59 13.44 12.39
N VAL A 77 8.09 12.64 11.44
CA VAL A 77 7.85 13.02 10.05
C VAL A 77 6.49 12.50 9.63
N THR A 78 5.66 13.37 9.03
CA THR A 78 4.36 12.97 8.50
C THR A 78 4.20 13.35 7.04
N LEU A 79 3.42 12.56 6.31
CA LEU A 79 2.92 12.89 4.98
C LEU A 79 1.43 13.21 5.06
N ASN A 80 1.04 14.35 4.52
CA ASN A 80 -0.35 14.76 4.38
C ASN A 80 -0.73 14.67 2.91
N PHE A 81 -1.68 13.79 2.60
CA PHE A 81 -2.23 13.60 1.26
C PHE A 81 -3.65 14.14 1.21
N THR A 82 -3.82 15.30 0.56
CA THR A 82 -5.10 15.93 0.32
C THR A 82 -5.53 15.68 -1.11
N VAL A 83 -6.75 15.18 -1.30
CA VAL A 83 -7.27 14.80 -2.62
C VAL A 83 -8.69 15.32 -2.78
N THR A 84 -8.98 15.84 -3.96
CA THR A 84 -10.33 16.17 -4.40
C THR A 84 -10.68 15.40 -5.65
N SER A 85 -11.94 14.95 -5.74
CA SER A 85 -12.46 14.32 -6.95
C SER A 85 -13.91 14.72 -7.19
N ASN A 86 -14.26 14.92 -8.46
CA ASN A 86 -15.60 15.23 -8.90
C ASN A 86 -15.90 14.46 -10.20
N GLY A 87 -17.16 14.12 -10.41
CA GLY A 87 -17.60 13.34 -11.57
C GLY A 87 -17.92 11.89 -11.20
N THR A 88 -17.74 10.99 -12.14
CA THR A 88 -17.92 9.55 -11.96
C THR A 88 -16.56 8.87 -12.10
N GLN A 89 -16.15 8.14 -11.08
CA GLN A 89 -14.92 7.36 -11.10
C GLN A 89 -15.05 6.17 -10.16
N PHE A 90 -14.22 5.14 -10.38
CA PHE A 90 -13.98 4.07 -9.43
C PHE A 90 -12.82 4.44 -8.49
N ASP A 91 -12.73 3.77 -7.36
CA ASP A 91 -11.55 3.80 -6.52
C ASP A 91 -10.31 3.35 -7.27
N ARG A 92 -9.17 3.89 -6.89
CA ARG A 92 -7.87 3.61 -7.49
C ARG A 92 -6.86 3.28 -6.40
N LEU A 93 -6.00 2.34 -6.69
CA LEU A 93 -4.83 2.07 -5.87
C LEU A 93 -3.82 3.20 -6.06
N GLY A 94 -3.33 3.73 -4.95
CA GLY A 94 -2.23 4.70 -4.90
C GLY A 94 -1.04 4.07 -4.20
N ILE A 95 0.15 4.17 -4.81
CA ILE A 95 1.39 3.61 -4.27
C ILE A 95 2.44 4.71 -4.26
N LEU A 96 2.97 4.98 -3.08
CA LEU A 96 4.03 5.96 -2.88
C LEU A 96 5.32 5.24 -2.51
N THR A 97 6.33 5.38 -3.37
CA THR A 97 7.69 4.93 -3.10
C THR A 97 8.62 6.12 -2.86
N PHE A 98 9.62 5.91 -2.03
CA PHE A 98 10.72 6.84 -1.83
C PHE A 98 12.05 6.09 -1.90
N GLN A 99 12.93 6.49 -2.82
CA GLN A 99 14.20 5.81 -3.09
C GLN A 99 14.02 4.30 -3.37
N ASN A 100 13.03 3.95 -4.18
CA ASN A 100 12.64 2.57 -4.51
C ASN A 100 12.16 1.73 -3.30
N VAL A 101 11.79 2.36 -2.19
CA VAL A 101 11.14 1.71 -1.05
C VAL A 101 9.70 2.15 -1.01
N GLU A 102 8.76 1.22 -1.08
CA GLU A 102 7.36 1.56 -0.84
C GLU A 102 7.20 2.00 0.61
N ILE A 103 6.64 3.20 0.81
CA ILE A 103 6.43 3.79 2.14
C ILE A 103 4.96 3.95 2.47
N TRP A 104 4.08 3.90 1.46
CA TRP A 104 2.65 4.03 1.65
C TRP A 104 1.88 3.44 0.47
N ARG A 105 0.90 2.59 0.78
CA ARG A 105 -0.11 2.11 -0.15
C ARG A 105 -1.49 2.58 0.33
N THR A 106 -2.23 3.22 -0.55
CA THR A 106 -3.54 3.84 -0.27
C THR A 106 -4.54 3.51 -1.36
N SER A 107 -5.81 3.76 -1.10
CA SER A 107 -6.83 3.78 -2.15
C SER A 107 -7.54 5.13 -2.16
N THR A 108 -8.25 5.43 -3.25
CA THR A 108 -9.04 6.65 -3.36
C THR A 108 -10.52 6.34 -3.15
N PRO A 109 -11.27 7.10 -2.35
CA PRO A 109 -12.73 7.01 -2.32
C PRO A 109 -13.34 7.37 -3.68
N GLU A 110 -14.42 6.69 -4.06
CA GLU A 110 -15.21 7.07 -5.22
C GLU A 110 -15.95 8.38 -4.98
N PRO A 111 -15.95 9.34 -5.91
CA PRO A 111 -16.72 10.56 -5.76
C PRO A 111 -18.22 10.28 -5.71
N THR A 112 -18.95 11.02 -4.87
CA THR A 112 -20.41 11.01 -4.84
C THR A 112 -20.93 11.61 -6.16
N ARG A 113 -21.81 10.88 -6.85
CA ARG A 113 -22.37 11.36 -8.12
C ARG A 113 -23.15 12.66 -7.94
N GLY A 114 -22.77 13.71 -8.69
CA GLY A 114 -23.36 15.03 -8.65
C GLY A 114 -22.66 16.02 -7.70
N ASP A 115 -22.18 15.56 -6.55
CA ASP A 115 -21.31 16.30 -5.64
C ASP A 115 -19.91 15.66 -5.70
N GLY A 116 -18.87 16.48 -5.60
CA GLY A 116 -17.50 16.00 -5.46
C GLY A 116 -17.18 15.63 -4.03
N ILE A 117 -16.02 15.04 -3.82
CA ILE A 117 -15.48 14.74 -2.49
C ILE A 117 -14.11 15.40 -2.30
N ILE A 118 -13.81 15.68 -1.05
CA ILE A 118 -12.47 16.02 -0.57
C ILE A 118 -12.15 15.15 0.63
N TRP A 119 -10.93 14.62 0.70
CA TRP A 119 -10.43 13.94 1.89
C TRP A 119 -8.97 14.26 2.13
N GLU A 120 -8.57 14.08 3.35
CA GLU A 120 -7.20 14.22 3.81
C GLU A 120 -6.81 12.97 4.60
N TYR A 121 -5.59 12.48 4.40
CA TYR A 121 -5.01 11.45 5.23
C TYR A 121 -3.60 11.87 5.64
N ILE A 122 -3.34 11.81 6.95
CA ILE A 122 -2.01 12.12 7.52
C ILE A 122 -1.38 10.81 7.98
N LYS A 123 -0.32 10.40 7.29
CA LYS A 123 0.44 9.19 7.61
C LYS A 123 1.70 9.53 8.40
N ASP A 124 1.93 8.80 9.48
CA ASP A 124 3.22 8.80 10.18
C ASP A 124 4.24 7.98 9.36
N VAL A 125 5.31 8.66 8.93
CA VAL A 125 6.44 8.06 8.21
C VAL A 125 7.74 8.19 8.98
N THR A 126 7.65 8.46 10.28
CA THR A 126 8.82 8.67 11.17
C THR A 126 9.81 7.51 11.12
N ARG A 127 9.32 6.28 10.98
CA ARG A 127 10.17 5.09 10.87
C ARG A 127 11.08 5.08 9.65
N PHE A 128 10.74 5.87 8.62
CA PHE A 128 11.54 6.03 7.40
C PHE A 128 12.48 7.24 7.46
N THR A 129 12.65 7.86 8.63
CA THR A 129 13.57 9.00 8.82
C THR A 129 14.94 8.80 8.17
N PRO A 130 15.59 7.61 8.18
CA PRO A 130 16.85 7.42 7.48
C PRO A 130 16.79 7.70 5.98
N LEU A 131 15.67 7.39 5.31
CA LEU A 131 15.46 7.72 3.91
C LEU A 131 15.24 9.23 3.72
N PHE A 132 14.46 9.85 4.60
CA PHE A 132 14.19 11.29 4.54
C PHE A 132 15.39 12.17 4.91
N ALA A 133 16.42 11.61 5.52
CA ALA A 133 17.65 12.33 5.87
C ALA A 133 18.51 12.65 4.64
N GLU A 134 18.32 11.94 3.54
CA GLU A 134 19.11 12.06 2.32
C GLU A 134 18.24 12.56 1.15
N PRO A 135 18.84 13.25 0.15
CA PRO A 135 18.17 13.53 -1.10
C PRO A 135 17.73 12.25 -1.81
N GLY A 136 16.54 12.28 -2.41
CA GLY A 136 15.99 11.09 -3.05
C GLY A 136 14.89 11.43 -4.05
N THR A 137 14.22 10.40 -4.54
CA THR A 137 13.12 10.52 -5.50
C THR A 137 11.86 9.92 -4.92
N PHE A 138 10.79 10.72 -4.86
CA PHE A 138 9.43 10.24 -4.64
C PHE A 138 8.80 9.84 -5.96
N ILE A 139 8.08 8.73 -5.95
CA ILE A 139 7.24 8.28 -7.06
C ILE A 139 5.85 8.01 -6.52
N MET A 140 4.84 8.75 -7.00
CA MET A 140 3.43 8.49 -6.70
C MET A 140 2.77 7.90 -7.94
N GLN A 141 2.45 6.62 -7.87
CA GLN A 141 1.62 5.94 -8.84
C GLN A 141 0.16 6.02 -8.41
N LEU A 142 -0.70 6.52 -9.30
CA LEU A 142 -2.15 6.50 -9.15
C LEU A 142 -2.75 6.36 -10.54
N ASP A 143 -3.01 5.13 -10.94
CA ASP A 143 -3.47 4.80 -12.28
C ASP A 143 -4.95 5.12 -12.42
N ASN A 144 -5.27 6.24 -13.07
CA ASN A 144 -6.64 6.65 -13.36
C ASN A 144 -6.94 6.58 -14.85
N LEU A 145 -8.20 6.32 -15.19
CA LEU A 145 -8.67 6.19 -16.56
C LEU A 145 -9.88 7.11 -16.80
N ILE A 146 -9.75 7.99 -17.77
CA ILE A 146 -10.87 8.81 -18.28
C ILE A 146 -11.40 8.18 -19.56
N GLN A 147 -12.70 7.88 -19.57
CA GLN A 147 -13.40 7.31 -20.72
C GLN A 147 -14.89 7.61 -20.63
N THR A 148 -15.68 7.19 -21.62
CA THR A 148 -17.14 7.34 -21.59
C THR A 148 -17.72 6.70 -20.33
N GLY A 149 -18.35 7.51 -19.47
CA GLY A 149 -18.95 7.09 -18.20
C GLY A 149 -18.00 7.16 -16.98
N LEU A 150 -16.72 7.47 -17.19
CA LEU A 150 -15.72 7.71 -16.15
C LEU A 150 -15.01 9.02 -16.47
N ASP A 151 -15.44 10.10 -15.84
CA ASP A 151 -14.96 11.46 -16.09
C ASP A 151 -14.34 12.14 -14.87
N GLY A 152 -14.28 11.42 -13.72
CA GLY A 152 -13.71 11.93 -12.49
C GLY A 152 -12.18 11.91 -12.50
N ASN A 153 -11.59 13.06 -12.15
CA ASN A 153 -10.16 13.21 -11.93
C ASN A 153 -9.85 13.19 -10.44
N TYR A 154 -8.62 12.82 -10.08
CA TYR A 154 -8.09 12.99 -8.73
C TYR A 154 -7.08 14.13 -8.72
N SER A 155 -7.47 15.28 -8.14
CA SER A 155 -6.55 16.41 -7.93
C SER A 155 -5.91 16.23 -6.56
N THR A 156 -4.60 16.07 -6.53
CA THR A 156 -3.84 15.65 -5.36
C THR A 156 -2.78 16.67 -4.98
N VAL A 157 -2.59 16.84 -3.68
CA VAL A 157 -1.46 17.59 -3.09
C VAL A 157 -0.86 16.76 -1.97
N MET A 158 0.46 16.62 -1.97
CA MET A 158 1.20 15.93 -0.91
C MET A 158 2.13 16.92 -0.21
N HIS A 159 2.02 16.99 1.12
CA HIS A 159 2.95 17.73 1.97
C HIS A 159 3.69 16.80 2.90
N ALA A 160 4.97 17.07 3.14
CA ALA A 160 5.74 16.44 4.20
C ALA A 160 5.98 17.47 5.31
N THR A 161 5.67 17.08 6.56
CA THR A 161 5.90 17.91 7.75
C THR A 161 6.92 17.23 8.65
N PHE A 162 7.95 17.98 9.00
CA PHE A 162 9.05 17.57 9.86
C PHE A 162 8.93 18.28 11.20
N TYR A 163 9.01 17.55 12.30
CA TYR A 163 8.90 18.04 13.65
C TYR A 163 10.28 18.07 14.29
N GLU A 164 10.80 19.27 14.58
CA GLU A 164 12.12 19.45 15.18
C GLU A 164 12.22 18.78 16.54
N SER A 165 13.31 18.04 16.77
CA SER A 165 13.55 17.44 18.07
C SER A 165 13.95 18.49 19.12
N SER A 166 13.61 18.22 20.36
CA SER A 166 13.97 19.01 21.53
C SER A 166 14.15 18.09 22.75
N PRO A 167 14.61 18.61 23.91
CA PRO A 167 14.63 17.79 25.15
C PRO A 167 13.25 17.23 25.53
N GLU A 168 12.16 17.97 25.23
CA GLU A 168 10.77 17.55 25.48
C GLU A 168 10.28 16.57 24.42
N HIS A 169 10.78 16.69 23.20
CA HIS A 169 10.47 15.85 22.05
C HIS A 169 11.76 15.32 21.45
N PRO A 170 12.33 14.26 22.00
CA PRO A 170 13.61 13.74 21.53
C PRO A 170 13.50 13.22 20.10
N THR A 171 14.63 13.14 19.42
CA THR A 171 14.75 12.48 18.11
C THR A 171 14.06 11.12 18.17
N ALA A 172 13.27 10.80 17.18
CA ALA A 172 12.63 9.50 17.07
C ALA A 172 13.70 8.41 17.16
N GLY A 173 13.48 7.46 18.09
CA GLY A 173 14.43 6.41 18.39
C GLY A 173 14.71 5.52 17.18
N GLN A 174 15.63 5.96 16.37
CA GLN A 174 16.21 5.17 15.29
C GLN A 174 17.53 4.63 15.83
N ALA A 175 17.73 3.33 15.75
CA ALA A 175 19.09 2.84 15.92
C ALA A 175 19.94 3.50 14.83
N SER A 176 21.08 4.10 15.21
CA SER A 176 21.98 4.80 14.29
C SER A 176 22.50 3.90 13.15
N GLU A 177 22.37 2.59 13.34
CA GLU A 177 22.80 1.54 12.43
C GLU A 177 21.64 0.88 11.65
N ARG A 178 20.46 1.51 11.64
CA ARG A 178 19.31 0.99 10.91
C ARG A 178 19.26 1.57 9.51
N TYR A 179 19.07 0.71 8.51
CA TYR A 179 18.80 1.13 7.13
C TYR A 179 17.72 0.26 6.49
N HIS A 180 17.23 0.69 5.34
CA HIS A 180 16.21 0.00 4.57
C HIS A 180 16.82 -0.49 3.25
N SER A 181 16.54 -1.74 2.89
CA SER A 181 16.84 -2.31 1.59
C SER A 181 15.55 -2.67 0.88
N SER A 182 15.39 -2.23 -0.35
CA SER A 182 14.17 -2.46 -1.14
C SER A 182 14.03 -3.93 -1.52
N LEU A 183 12.82 -4.44 -1.41
CA LEU A 183 12.33 -5.68 -2.03
C LEU A 183 11.26 -5.33 -3.07
N ASP A 184 11.58 -4.45 -4.00
CA ASP A 184 10.69 -3.95 -5.03
C ASP A 184 11.41 -3.78 -6.36
N VAL A 185 10.65 -3.52 -7.41
CA VAL A 185 11.19 -3.22 -8.73
C VAL A 185 11.86 -1.83 -8.68
N ALA A 186 13.16 -1.80 -8.86
CA ALA A 186 13.90 -0.54 -8.98
C ALA A 186 13.64 0.07 -10.36
N ASN A 187 12.74 1.05 -10.44
CA ASN A 187 12.45 1.79 -11.67
C ASN A 187 12.01 3.22 -11.38
N ASP A 188 12.03 4.06 -12.40
CA ASP A 188 11.61 5.46 -12.31
C ASP A 188 10.13 5.66 -12.73
N THR A 189 9.36 4.59 -12.88
CA THR A 189 8.01 4.64 -13.44
C THR A 189 6.90 4.25 -12.47
N GLY A 190 7.26 3.74 -11.28
CA GLY A 190 6.28 3.32 -10.27
C GLY A 190 5.55 2.03 -10.61
N ASN A 191 6.19 1.08 -11.27
CA ASN A 191 5.61 -0.23 -11.55
C ASN A 191 5.95 -1.19 -10.40
N ASP A 192 4.92 -1.68 -9.74
CA ASP A 192 5.08 -2.71 -8.72
C ASP A 192 5.23 -4.09 -9.32
N ALA A 193 5.81 -5.00 -8.53
CA ALA A 193 5.82 -6.40 -8.88
C ALA A 193 4.38 -6.95 -8.87
N SER A 194 4.04 -7.72 -9.90
CA SER A 194 2.75 -8.37 -10.06
C SER A 194 2.91 -9.88 -9.99
N VAL A 195 2.30 -10.51 -9.00
CA VAL A 195 2.33 -11.96 -8.81
C VAL A 195 0.98 -12.60 -9.12
N PRO A 196 0.90 -13.79 -9.83
CA PRO A 196 1.99 -14.57 -10.39
C PRO A 196 2.58 -13.96 -11.69
N PRO A 197 3.79 -14.36 -12.12
CA PRO A 197 4.70 -15.27 -11.44
C PRO A 197 5.28 -14.68 -10.16
N ALA A 198 5.86 -15.52 -9.29
CA ALA A 198 6.52 -15.06 -8.07
C ALA A 198 7.58 -14.00 -8.39
N PHE A 199 7.67 -12.98 -7.54
CA PHE A 199 8.65 -11.89 -7.67
C PHE A 199 9.89 -12.23 -6.86
N SER A 200 11.06 -12.22 -7.48
CA SER A 200 12.33 -12.48 -6.81
C SER A 200 13.34 -11.36 -7.03
N ILE A 201 14.11 -11.05 -6.00
CA ILE A 201 15.23 -10.12 -6.03
C ILE A 201 16.38 -10.63 -5.18
N ASN A 202 17.62 -10.37 -5.60
CA ASN A 202 18.80 -10.72 -4.85
C ASN A 202 19.28 -9.55 -4.01
N VAL A 203 19.46 -9.77 -2.71
CA VAL A 203 19.94 -8.76 -1.75
C VAL A 203 21.10 -9.32 -0.94
N THR A 204 22.15 -8.52 -0.77
CA THR A 204 23.26 -8.78 0.14
C THR A 204 23.08 -7.91 1.38
N ILE A 205 23.07 -8.51 2.57
CA ILE A 205 23.01 -7.75 3.82
C ILE A 205 24.42 -7.67 4.45
N PRO A 206 24.70 -6.63 5.28
CA PRO A 206 25.99 -6.52 5.96
C PRO A 206 26.28 -7.71 6.87
N GLN A 207 27.54 -8.10 6.92
CA GLN A 207 27.98 -9.23 7.75
C GLN A 207 27.82 -8.99 9.27
N ASN A 208 27.73 -7.73 9.70
CA ASN A 208 27.49 -7.33 11.08
C ASN A 208 25.99 -7.07 11.40
N THR A 209 25.08 -7.65 10.62
CA THR A 209 23.63 -7.57 10.90
C THR A 209 23.27 -8.34 12.15
N VAL A 210 22.54 -7.72 13.07
CA VAL A 210 22.12 -8.32 14.36
C VAL A 210 20.61 -8.47 14.49
N GLU A 211 19.83 -7.65 13.76
CA GLU A 211 18.38 -7.83 13.61
C GLU A 211 17.98 -7.65 12.14
N LEU A 212 17.02 -8.42 11.69
CA LEU A 212 16.50 -8.36 10.33
C LEU A 212 14.99 -8.55 10.32
N TYR A 213 14.29 -7.59 9.75
CA TYR A 213 12.84 -7.66 9.59
C TYR A 213 12.47 -7.39 8.13
N ALA A 214 11.43 -8.06 7.65
CA ALA A 214 10.79 -7.69 6.38
C ALA A 214 9.46 -7.03 6.66
N GLU A 215 9.13 -5.98 5.91
CA GLU A 215 7.80 -5.40 5.84
C GLU A 215 7.28 -5.59 4.42
N LEU A 216 6.17 -6.29 4.27
CA LEU A 216 5.57 -6.59 2.97
C LEU A 216 4.32 -5.76 2.75
N PHE A 217 4.17 -5.29 1.52
CA PHE A 217 2.95 -4.69 0.97
C PHE A 217 2.33 -5.68 -0.01
N ALA A 218 1.03 -5.93 0.11
CA ALA A 218 0.33 -6.84 -0.80
C ALA A 218 -1.14 -6.45 -0.93
N SER A 219 -1.63 -6.35 -2.16
CA SER A 219 -3.03 -6.06 -2.45
C SER A 219 -3.50 -6.80 -3.70
N GLY A 220 -4.68 -7.44 -3.60
CA GLY A 220 -5.31 -8.13 -4.72
C GLY A 220 -5.84 -7.15 -5.77
N ASN A 221 -5.75 -7.53 -7.05
CA ASN A 221 -6.20 -6.75 -8.18
C ASN A 221 -7.24 -7.50 -9.02
N GLY A 222 -8.18 -6.77 -9.59
CA GLY A 222 -9.19 -7.34 -10.47
C GLY A 222 -10.04 -8.39 -9.76
N GLN A 223 -10.01 -9.66 -10.20
CA GLN A 223 -10.77 -10.74 -9.58
C GLN A 223 -10.28 -11.09 -8.16
N GLU A 224 -9.09 -10.62 -7.78
CA GLU A 224 -8.52 -10.79 -6.45
C GLU A 224 -8.83 -9.63 -5.50
N GLU A 225 -9.45 -8.54 -5.96
CA GLU A 225 -9.79 -7.39 -5.10
C GLU A 225 -10.70 -7.79 -3.94
N PHE A 226 -11.68 -8.67 -4.20
CA PHE A 226 -12.62 -9.18 -3.19
C PHE A 226 -12.39 -10.65 -2.86
N TRP A 227 -11.14 -11.12 -2.84
CA TRP A 227 -10.75 -12.51 -2.61
C TRP A 227 -11.46 -13.15 -1.42
N TYR A 228 -11.74 -12.40 -0.36
CA TYR A 228 -12.40 -12.87 0.86
C TYR A 228 -13.89 -13.19 0.67
N PHE A 229 -14.49 -12.85 -0.48
CA PHE A 229 -15.83 -13.26 -0.92
C PHE A 229 -15.83 -14.47 -1.84
N ASN A 230 -14.67 -14.90 -2.30
CA ASN A 230 -14.56 -16.06 -3.18
C ASN A 230 -14.94 -17.34 -2.43
N VAL A 231 -15.36 -18.34 -3.18
CA VAL A 231 -15.73 -19.64 -2.63
C VAL A 231 -14.77 -20.71 -3.14
N PRO A 232 -14.51 -21.80 -2.39
CA PRO A 232 -13.71 -22.91 -2.91
C PRO A 232 -14.26 -23.43 -4.23
N ASN A 233 -13.37 -23.83 -5.14
CA ASN A 233 -13.74 -24.30 -6.47
C ASN A 233 -14.74 -25.45 -6.42
N ASP A 234 -14.62 -26.34 -5.46
CA ASP A 234 -15.52 -27.47 -5.26
C ASP A 234 -16.96 -27.05 -4.85
N ASN A 235 -17.17 -25.81 -4.44
CA ASN A 235 -18.46 -25.33 -3.94
C ASN A 235 -19.07 -24.22 -4.82
N ILE A 236 -18.47 -23.88 -5.96
CA ILE A 236 -18.99 -22.79 -6.80
C ILE A 236 -20.38 -23.11 -7.37
N ASP A 237 -20.64 -24.37 -7.67
CA ASP A 237 -21.92 -24.84 -8.21
C ASP A 237 -23.03 -24.97 -7.12
N ASP A 238 -22.67 -24.84 -5.83
CA ASP A 238 -23.63 -24.77 -4.72
C ASP A 238 -24.34 -23.40 -4.66
N LEU A 239 -23.85 -22.42 -5.40
CA LEU A 239 -24.34 -21.05 -5.40
C LEU A 239 -24.99 -20.69 -6.75
N PRO A 240 -25.90 -19.70 -6.79
CA PRO A 240 -26.43 -19.19 -8.05
C PRO A 240 -25.32 -18.72 -8.99
N PRO A 241 -25.43 -18.99 -10.30
CA PRO A 241 -24.42 -18.59 -11.27
C PRO A 241 -24.08 -17.09 -11.20
N GLY A 242 -22.79 -16.77 -11.14
CA GLY A 242 -22.28 -15.40 -11.05
C GLY A 242 -22.42 -14.72 -9.69
N PHE A 243 -22.80 -15.46 -8.65
CA PHE A 243 -22.91 -14.92 -7.29
C PHE A 243 -21.53 -14.70 -6.64
N ALA A 244 -20.60 -15.60 -6.88
CA ALA A 244 -19.21 -15.52 -6.37
C ALA A 244 -18.23 -16.07 -7.41
N LEU A 245 -16.96 -15.77 -7.20
CA LEU A 245 -15.84 -16.37 -7.94
C LEU A 245 -15.28 -17.57 -7.18
N GLY A 246 -14.57 -18.45 -7.86
CA GLY A 246 -13.79 -19.55 -7.29
C GLY A 246 -12.51 -19.08 -6.62
N GLY A 247 -11.62 -20.02 -6.29
CA GLY A 247 -10.32 -19.75 -5.70
C GLY A 247 -10.32 -19.62 -4.16
N GLY A 248 -11.49 -19.80 -3.53
CA GLY A 248 -11.65 -19.79 -2.07
C GLY A 248 -11.38 -18.46 -1.39
N PRO A 249 -11.83 -18.29 -0.12
CA PRO A 249 -11.71 -17.03 0.65
C PRO A 249 -10.42 -16.97 1.50
N PHE A 250 -9.36 -17.63 1.07
CA PHE A 250 -8.08 -17.65 1.78
C PHE A 250 -6.95 -17.22 0.86
N ARG A 251 -6.07 -16.38 1.38
CA ARG A 251 -4.79 -16.03 0.75
C ARG A 251 -3.69 -16.08 1.80
N GLU A 252 -2.50 -16.47 1.36
CA GLU A 252 -1.26 -16.39 2.12
C GLU A 252 -0.23 -15.66 1.28
N VAL A 253 0.28 -14.54 1.80
CA VAL A 253 1.45 -13.85 1.26
C VAL A 253 2.68 -14.49 1.89
N ARG A 254 3.61 -14.96 1.05
CA ARG A 254 4.84 -15.64 1.50
C ARG A 254 6.06 -14.83 1.18
N LEU A 255 7.02 -14.84 2.10
CA LEU A 255 8.40 -14.47 1.83
C LEU A 255 9.26 -15.71 1.91
N LEU A 256 9.95 -16.02 0.82
CA LEU A 256 10.92 -17.10 0.77
C LEU A 256 12.33 -16.50 0.69
N ILE A 257 13.28 -17.17 1.30
CA ILE A 257 14.71 -16.89 1.16
C ILE A 257 15.38 -18.14 0.61
N ASP A 258 16.07 -18.02 -0.52
CA ASP A 258 16.69 -19.14 -1.26
C ASP A 258 15.74 -20.33 -1.46
N GLY A 259 14.47 -20.02 -1.78
CA GLY A 259 13.41 -21.00 -2.00
C GLY A 259 12.80 -21.62 -0.74
N GLN A 260 13.25 -21.23 0.47
CA GLN A 260 12.68 -21.69 1.74
C GLN A 260 11.72 -20.67 2.31
N VAL A 261 10.54 -21.08 2.80
CA VAL A 261 9.59 -20.19 3.46
C VAL A 261 10.22 -19.63 4.73
N ALA A 262 10.47 -18.31 4.74
CA ALA A 262 11.04 -17.59 5.87
C ALA A 262 9.97 -16.89 6.71
N GLY A 263 8.85 -16.53 6.10
CA GLY A 263 7.74 -15.91 6.79
C GLY A 263 6.48 -15.87 5.94
N VAL A 264 5.33 -15.76 6.60
CA VAL A 264 4.03 -15.69 5.92
C VAL A 264 3.13 -14.67 6.59
N ALA A 265 2.18 -14.13 5.84
CA ALA A 265 1.11 -13.29 6.36
C ALA A 265 -0.23 -13.73 5.77
N PHE A 266 -1.27 -13.69 6.59
CA PHE A 266 -2.65 -13.83 6.15
C PHE A 266 -3.22 -12.42 5.97
N PRO A 267 -3.48 -12.00 4.72
CA PRO A 267 -3.79 -10.61 4.45
C PRO A 267 -5.13 -10.21 5.09
N TYR A 268 -5.18 -8.95 5.54
CA TYR A 268 -6.39 -8.35 6.06
C TYR A 268 -7.36 -8.03 4.92
N ALA A 269 -8.64 -8.36 5.11
CA ALA A 269 -9.69 -8.04 4.14
C ALA A 269 -10.05 -6.55 4.22
N THR A 270 -9.72 -5.80 3.18
CA THR A 270 -10.03 -4.37 3.06
C THR A 270 -11.22 -4.19 2.13
N ILE A 271 -12.25 -3.42 2.54
CA ILE A 271 -13.37 -3.05 1.69
C ILE A 271 -13.11 -1.65 1.16
N PHE A 272 -12.84 -1.56 -0.13
CA PHE A 272 -12.68 -0.30 -0.85
C PHE A 272 -14.03 0.33 -1.16
N THR A 273 -14.03 1.59 -1.58
CA THR A 273 -15.24 2.29 -2.02
C THR A 273 -15.92 1.54 -3.16
N GLY A 274 -17.25 1.51 -3.15
CA GLY A 274 -18.02 0.82 -4.19
C GLY A 274 -18.02 -0.71 -4.06
N GLY A 275 -17.19 -1.26 -3.17
CA GLY A 275 -17.07 -2.68 -2.94
C GLY A 275 -18.31 -3.30 -2.31
N ILE A 276 -18.63 -4.54 -2.69
CA ILE A 276 -19.68 -5.41 -2.13
C ILE A 276 -21.09 -4.81 -2.25
N VAL A 277 -21.36 -3.69 -1.59
CA VAL A 277 -22.65 -2.96 -1.63
C VAL A 277 -22.36 -1.47 -1.91
N PRO A 278 -22.30 -1.05 -3.17
CA PRO A 278 -21.91 0.32 -3.55
C PRO A 278 -22.74 1.42 -2.86
N THR A 279 -24.02 1.16 -2.57
CA THR A 279 -24.89 2.12 -1.86
C THR A 279 -24.50 2.35 -0.40
N ALA A 280 -23.82 1.40 0.22
CA ALA A 280 -23.34 1.49 1.60
C ALA A 280 -21.88 1.95 1.66
N TRP A 281 -21.06 1.61 0.65
CA TRP A 281 -19.61 1.83 0.63
C TRP A 281 -19.20 2.94 -0.36
N ARG A 282 -20.00 3.97 -0.56
CA ARG A 282 -19.66 5.14 -1.39
C ARG A 282 -20.08 6.44 -0.71
N PRO A 283 -19.19 7.35 -0.37
CA PRO A 283 -17.72 7.30 -0.50
C PRO A 283 -17.02 6.57 0.66
N ILE A 284 -17.77 5.92 1.54
CA ILE A 284 -17.25 5.25 2.75
C ILE A 284 -16.32 4.09 2.37
N THR A 285 -15.20 3.98 3.09
CA THR A 285 -14.24 2.87 3.02
C THR A 285 -14.15 2.16 4.36
N SER A 286 -13.64 0.92 4.37
CA SER A 286 -13.32 0.23 5.61
C SER A 286 -11.99 0.70 6.20
N TYR A 287 -11.71 0.26 7.41
CA TYR A 287 -10.39 0.39 8.01
C TYR A 287 -9.32 -0.17 7.07
N GLY A 288 -8.21 0.54 6.95
CA GLY A 288 -7.08 0.14 6.11
C GLY A 288 -7.19 0.55 4.64
N ALA A 289 -8.32 1.09 4.16
CA ALA A 289 -8.43 1.48 2.74
C ALA A 289 -7.55 2.69 2.38
N LEU A 290 -7.40 3.67 3.27
CA LEU A 290 -6.55 4.85 3.06
C LEU A 290 -5.11 4.68 3.54
N ASP A 291 -4.83 3.58 4.23
CA ASP A 291 -3.49 3.15 4.66
C ASP A 291 -3.50 1.63 4.75
N LEU A 292 -3.19 0.98 3.61
CA LEU A 292 -3.29 -0.47 3.51
C LEU A 292 -2.35 -1.12 4.53
N PRO A 293 -2.81 -2.16 5.24
CA PRO A 293 -2.00 -2.87 6.21
C PRO A 293 -0.75 -3.46 5.58
N THR A 294 0.36 -3.33 6.28
CA THR A 294 1.63 -3.98 5.94
C THR A 294 1.88 -5.16 6.88
N TYR A 295 2.71 -6.09 6.46
CA TYR A 295 2.95 -7.34 7.17
C TYR A 295 4.40 -7.42 7.57
N PHE A 296 4.64 -7.37 8.89
CA PHE A 296 5.98 -7.47 9.48
C PHE A 296 6.35 -8.93 9.75
N LEU A 297 7.52 -9.32 9.26
CA LEU A 297 8.09 -10.64 9.45
C LEU A 297 9.44 -10.52 10.15
N ASP A 298 9.65 -11.25 11.23
CA ASP A 298 10.95 -11.34 11.91
C ASP A 298 11.83 -12.35 11.20
N LEU A 299 12.86 -11.87 10.51
CA LEU A 299 13.86 -12.65 9.81
C LEU A 299 15.16 -12.81 10.59
N THR A 300 15.23 -12.27 11.81
CA THR A 300 16.41 -12.37 12.67
C THR A 300 16.93 -13.80 12.84
N PRO A 301 16.08 -14.84 12.94
CA PRO A 301 16.55 -16.22 13.01
C PRO A 301 17.32 -16.71 11.77
N PHE A 302 17.16 -16.03 10.62
CA PHE A 302 17.84 -16.42 9.37
C PHE A 302 19.20 -15.73 9.20
N ILE A 303 19.54 -14.72 10.01
CA ILE A 303 20.80 -13.98 9.90
C ILE A 303 22.02 -14.88 9.77
N PRO A 304 22.21 -15.97 10.55
CA PRO A 304 23.38 -16.81 10.42
C PRO A 304 23.61 -17.40 9.01
N ALA A 305 22.56 -17.54 8.23
CA ALA A 305 22.67 -18.03 6.86
C ALA A 305 22.84 -16.89 5.82
N LEU A 306 22.59 -15.62 6.21
CA LEU A 306 22.51 -14.49 5.29
C LEU A 306 23.70 -13.54 5.36
N VAL A 307 24.60 -13.74 6.35
CA VAL A 307 25.75 -12.85 6.60
C VAL A 307 27.08 -13.42 6.09
N ASP A 308 27.01 -14.32 5.13
CA ASP A 308 28.19 -14.92 4.48
C ASP A 308 28.89 -13.99 3.49
N GLY A 309 28.26 -12.86 3.15
CA GLY A 309 28.76 -11.85 2.22
C GLY A 309 28.28 -12.05 0.77
N GLU A 310 27.50 -13.08 0.52
CA GLU A 310 26.91 -13.35 -0.79
C GLU A 310 25.51 -12.70 -0.91
N ALA A 311 24.95 -12.75 -2.11
CA ALA A 311 23.59 -12.30 -2.36
C ALA A 311 22.61 -13.46 -2.23
N HIS A 312 21.56 -13.26 -1.43
CA HIS A 312 20.48 -14.22 -1.24
C HIS A 312 19.24 -13.83 -2.01
N GLU A 313 18.51 -14.81 -2.54
CA GLU A 313 17.25 -14.58 -3.26
C GLU A 313 16.09 -14.42 -2.28
N TYR A 314 15.44 -13.26 -2.34
CA TYR A 314 14.18 -12.99 -1.63
C TYR A 314 13.03 -13.07 -2.62
N THR A 315 12.07 -13.94 -2.36
CA THR A 315 10.92 -14.17 -3.24
C THR A 315 9.62 -13.85 -2.51
N ILE A 316 8.77 -13.03 -3.13
CA ILE A 316 7.41 -12.75 -2.65
C ILE A 316 6.42 -13.41 -3.61
N ASP A 317 5.47 -14.15 -3.05
CA ASP A 317 4.34 -14.68 -3.79
C ASP A 317 3.04 -14.71 -2.97
N VAL A 318 1.93 -15.04 -3.64
CA VAL A 318 0.62 -15.16 -3.01
C VAL A 318 -0.03 -16.46 -3.46
N ILE A 319 -0.55 -17.22 -2.50
CA ILE A 319 -1.20 -18.50 -2.73
C ILE A 319 -2.60 -18.58 -2.13
N SER A 320 -3.42 -19.48 -2.66
CA SER A 320 -4.74 -19.83 -2.13
C SER A 320 -4.72 -21.13 -1.32
N ALA A 321 -5.88 -21.49 -0.75
CA ALA A 321 -6.10 -22.80 -0.12
C ALA A 321 -6.54 -23.89 -1.10
N GLU A 322 -6.65 -23.59 -2.38
CA GLU A 322 -7.00 -24.56 -3.40
C GLU A 322 -5.89 -25.63 -3.55
N GLN A 323 -6.22 -26.77 -4.10
CA GLN A 323 -5.27 -27.88 -4.21
C GLN A 323 -4.01 -27.54 -5.04
N ASP A 324 -4.16 -26.69 -6.03
CA ASP A 324 -3.08 -26.21 -6.90
C ASP A 324 -2.43 -24.92 -6.42
N HIS A 325 -2.95 -24.36 -5.31
CA HIS A 325 -2.51 -23.12 -4.66
C HIS A 325 -2.57 -21.88 -5.57
N THR A 326 -3.26 -21.96 -6.71
CA THR A 326 -3.37 -20.84 -7.65
C THR A 326 -4.35 -19.77 -7.15
N ILE A 327 -4.18 -18.55 -7.65
CA ILE A 327 -5.08 -17.42 -7.45
C ILE A 327 -5.72 -17.02 -8.79
N LEU A 328 -6.80 -16.24 -8.76
CA LEU A 328 -7.60 -15.99 -9.97
C LEU A 328 -6.94 -15.02 -10.95
N GLN A 329 -6.27 -13.98 -10.46
CA GLN A 329 -5.67 -12.98 -11.34
C GLN A 329 -4.28 -12.60 -10.83
N ASN A 330 -4.14 -11.46 -10.15
CA ASN A 330 -2.84 -11.03 -9.66
C ASN A 330 -2.94 -10.19 -8.38
N TRP A 331 -1.82 -10.11 -7.68
CA TRP A 331 -1.60 -9.20 -6.57
C TRP A 331 -0.41 -8.30 -6.89
N PHE A 332 -0.51 -7.03 -6.53
CA PHE A 332 0.62 -6.13 -6.48
C PHE A 332 1.35 -6.34 -5.17
N VAL A 333 2.64 -6.61 -5.24
CA VAL A 333 3.48 -6.88 -4.07
C VAL A 333 4.75 -6.06 -4.11
N SER A 334 5.21 -5.66 -2.95
CA SER A 334 6.52 -5.08 -2.72
C SER A 334 6.96 -5.35 -1.28
N GLY A 335 8.13 -4.89 -0.91
CA GLY A 335 8.59 -4.98 0.46
C GLY A 335 9.87 -4.23 0.71
N LEU A 336 10.28 -4.26 1.95
CA LEU A 336 11.57 -3.73 2.37
C LEU A 336 12.15 -4.59 3.49
N LEU A 337 13.48 -4.64 3.56
CA LEU A 337 14.21 -5.16 4.69
C LEU A 337 14.61 -4.01 5.62
N GLN A 338 14.31 -4.16 6.88
CA GLN A 338 14.82 -3.30 7.95
C GLN A 338 15.99 -4.03 8.60
N VAL A 339 17.16 -3.47 8.43
CA VAL A 339 18.44 -4.08 8.86
C VAL A 339 19.02 -3.27 10.01
N VAL A 340 19.35 -3.93 11.10
CA VAL A 340 20.08 -3.34 12.23
C VAL A 340 21.45 -3.97 12.30
N THR A 341 22.49 -3.16 12.32
CA THR A 341 23.88 -3.62 12.35
C THR A 341 24.54 -3.36 13.72
N ASP A 342 25.53 -4.17 14.06
CA ASP A 342 26.37 -3.94 15.23
C ASP A 342 27.34 -2.76 14.96
N PRO A 343 27.33 -1.70 15.80
CA PRO A 343 28.18 -0.53 15.60
C PRO A 343 29.68 -0.84 15.73
N SER A 344 30.06 -1.96 16.31
CA SER A 344 31.48 -2.39 16.34
C SER A 344 31.99 -2.85 14.99
N GLY A 345 31.08 -3.15 14.02
CA GLY A 345 31.41 -3.70 12.72
C GLY A 345 31.87 -5.17 12.76
N ALA A 346 31.80 -5.82 13.93
CA ALA A 346 32.15 -7.23 14.06
C ALA A 346 31.12 -8.10 13.32
N PRO A 347 31.55 -9.07 12.50
CA PRO A 347 30.62 -9.98 11.84
C PRO A 347 29.79 -10.77 12.84
N THR A 348 28.49 -10.89 12.56
CA THR A 348 27.59 -11.78 13.28
C THR A 348 27.91 -13.22 12.92
N THR A 349 27.97 -14.09 13.91
CA THR A 349 28.28 -15.49 13.72
C THR A 349 27.19 -16.39 14.31
N GLY A 350 26.98 -17.54 13.72
CA GLY A 350 25.98 -18.49 14.18
C GLY A 350 25.73 -19.59 13.13
N ASN A 351 24.85 -20.50 13.47
CA ASN A 351 24.40 -21.54 12.56
C ASN A 351 22.93 -21.85 12.78
N ILE A 352 22.18 -22.04 11.74
CA ILE A 352 20.85 -22.65 11.80
C ILE A 352 21.05 -24.16 11.97
N THR A 353 20.58 -24.67 13.10
CA THR A 353 20.73 -26.10 13.45
C THR A 353 19.52 -26.91 12.98
N SER A 354 18.35 -26.29 12.85
CA SER A 354 17.14 -26.91 12.32
C SER A 354 16.26 -25.84 11.68
N LEU A 355 15.72 -26.15 10.49
CA LEU A 355 14.70 -25.36 9.82
C LEU A 355 13.60 -26.31 9.33
N SER A 356 12.37 -26.07 9.77
CA SER A 356 11.19 -26.78 9.30
C SER A 356 10.13 -25.76 8.92
N ALA A 357 9.86 -25.65 7.64
CA ALA A 357 8.82 -24.81 7.06
C ALA A 357 8.25 -25.51 5.84
N ASP A 358 7.06 -26.09 5.98
CA ASP A 358 6.39 -26.70 4.84
C ASP A 358 6.16 -25.66 3.74
N PRO A 359 6.33 -26.01 2.44
CA PRO A 359 6.13 -25.06 1.36
C PRO A 359 4.69 -24.51 1.34
N PHE A 360 3.69 -25.28 1.77
CA PHE A 360 2.30 -24.88 1.77
C PHE A 360 1.63 -25.07 3.14
N PRO A 361 0.59 -24.27 3.49
CA PRO A 361 -0.16 -24.44 4.71
C PRO A 361 -0.99 -25.74 4.68
N VAL A 362 -1.29 -26.28 5.86
CA VAL A 362 -2.32 -27.30 5.98
C VAL A 362 -3.68 -26.62 5.95
N THR A 363 -4.47 -26.90 4.92
CA THR A 363 -5.79 -26.28 4.71
C THR A 363 -6.92 -27.31 4.85
N THR A 364 -8.06 -26.87 5.30
CA THR A 364 -9.30 -27.65 5.31
C THR A 364 -10.46 -26.77 4.83
N SER A 365 -11.36 -27.38 4.03
CA SER A 365 -12.60 -26.75 3.59
C SER A 365 -13.78 -27.65 3.93
N THR A 366 -14.85 -27.07 4.46
CA THR A 366 -16.12 -27.77 4.69
C THR A 366 -17.29 -26.92 4.24
N ALA A 367 -18.24 -27.50 3.55
CA ALA A 367 -19.48 -26.84 3.15
C ALA A 367 -20.70 -27.53 3.76
N GLN A 368 -21.69 -26.76 4.17
CA GLN A 368 -22.96 -27.22 4.69
C GLN A 368 -24.10 -26.46 4.00
N THR A 369 -25.01 -27.18 3.38
CA THR A 369 -26.22 -26.61 2.80
C THR A 369 -27.37 -26.68 3.82
N ARG A 370 -28.08 -25.57 4.02
CA ARG A 370 -29.23 -25.45 4.90
C ARG A 370 -30.46 -24.95 4.12
N ARG A 371 -31.64 -25.06 4.73
CA ARG A 371 -32.90 -24.53 4.20
C ARG A 371 -33.18 -24.94 2.76
N ASN A 372 -33.06 -26.23 2.44
CA ASN A 372 -33.29 -26.80 1.10
C ASN A 372 -32.45 -26.18 0.00
N GLY A 373 -31.19 -25.82 0.33
CA GLY A 373 -30.26 -25.27 -0.66
C GLY A 373 -30.24 -23.75 -0.77
N SER A 374 -31.05 -23.05 0.07
CA SER A 374 -31.05 -21.57 0.04
C SER A 374 -29.89 -20.90 0.80
N ASP A 375 -29.32 -21.64 1.75
CA ASP A 375 -28.17 -21.14 2.55
C ASP A 375 -27.01 -22.12 2.42
N VAL A 376 -25.84 -21.63 2.06
CA VAL A 376 -24.58 -22.38 2.06
C VAL A 376 -23.64 -21.78 3.08
N ILE A 377 -23.12 -22.59 3.98
CA ILE A 377 -22.10 -22.21 4.96
C ILE A 377 -20.81 -22.91 4.55
N ILE A 378 -19.79 -22.12 4.24
CA ILE A 378 -18.47 -22.61 3.86
C ILE A 378 -17.49 -22.16 4.93
N ASN A 379 -16.72 -23.10 5.47
CA ASN A 379 -15.63 -22.80 6.39
C ASN A 379 -14.33 -23.25 5.76
N VAL A 380 -13.38 -22.33 5.63
CA VAL A 380 -12.01 -22.60 5.22
C VAL A 380 -11.09 -22.27 6.38
N SER A 381 -10.19 -23.16 6.70
CA SER A 381 -9.15 -22.90 7.69
C SER A 381 -7.79 -23.30 7.17
N ALA A 382 -6.78 -22.58 7.61
CA ALA A 382 -5.39 -22.83 7.28
C ALA A 382 -4.54 -22.79 8.56
N THR A 383 -3.55 -23.65 8.61
CA THR A 383 -2.57 -23.69 9.69
C THR A 383 -1.16 -23.70 9.10
N ARG A 384 -0.32 -22.85 9.64
CA ARG A 384 1.08 -22.72 9.23
C ARG A 384 1.97 -22.87 10.47
N THR A 385 3.06 -23.62 10.33
CA THR A 385 4.12 -23.70 11.32
C THR A 385 5.46 -23.47 10.63
N ILE A 386 6.24 -22.56 11.19
CA ILE A 386 7.63 -22.31 10.81
C ILE A 386 8.44 -22.47 12.11
N HIS A 387 9.46 -23.31 12.08
CA HIS A 387 10.31 -23.60 13.20
C HIS A 387 11.77 -23.42 12.80
N VAL A 388 12.50 -22.59 13.53
CA VAL A 388 13.92 -22.33 13.32
C VAL A 388 14.65 -22.51 14.65
N GLU A 389 15.66 -23.36 14.67
CA GLU A 389 16.60 -23.48 15.77
C GLU A 389 17.96 -22.98 15.32
N LEU A 390 18.59 -22.18 16.14
CA LEU A 390 19.90 -21.62 15.83
C LEU A 390 20.83 -21.64 17.05
N THR A 391 22.12 -21.55 16.79
CA THR A 391 23.16 -21.25 17.76
C THR A 391 23.89 -19.98 17.32
N SER A 392 24.13 -19.09 18.23
CA SER A 392 24.89 -17.83 18.05
C SER A 392 26.13 -17.81 18.92
#